data_8d25fc8b11c3dbc823373cc604617550
#
_entry.id   8d25fc8b11c3dbc823373cc604617550
#
_cell.length_a   1.000
_cell.length_b   1.000
_cell.length_c   1.000
_cell.angle_alpha   90.00
_cell.angle_beta   90.00
_cell.angle_gamma   90.00
#
_symmetry.space_group_name_H-M   'P 1'
#
loop_
_entity.id
_entity.type
_entity.pdbx_description
1 polymer ?
#
loop_
_entity_poly.entity_id
_entity_poly.type
_entity_poly.pdbx_seq_one_letter_code
_entity_poly.pdbx_strand_id
1 'polypeptide(L)'
;EPELVKKQQEYESKHPEDNLTRHTAQGDTLPAEVKKSLTFLLVSISLWFVGYNGVSTWFSVYAENIWGMSLGQANTCLTIATGGAILSYIPIGTVASHIGRRKTIRFGTLLLSGSFLAAFLLTIVLDGFSPVLYILFLLVGLAWASINVNSLPMVVEMCKGSEVGKFTGLYYTFSMSAQ
;
A
#
# COMPACT_ATOMS: atom_id res chain seq x y z
N GLU A 1 26.89 2.55 17.93
CA GLU A 1 27.06 2.13 16.52
C GLU A 1 28.19 1.13 16.27
N PRO A 2 29.46 1.33 16.73
CA PRO A 2 30.53 0.37 16.47
C PRO A 2 30.32 -1.01 17.11
N GLU A 3 29.63 -1.10 18.23
CA GLU A 3 29.31 -2.38 18.89
C GLU A 3 28.25 -3.19 18.14
N LEU A 4 27.27 -2.53 17.55
CA LEU A 4 26.24 -3.21 16.74
C LEU A 4 26.86 -3.80 15.47
N VAL A 5 27.75 -3.06 14.83
CA VAL A 5 28.47 -3.54 13.63
C VAL A 5 29.35 -4.75 13.98
N LYS A 6 30.06 -4.74 15.12
CA LYS A 6 30.82 -5.90 15.57
C LYS A 6 29.97 -7.11 15.88
N LYS A 7 28.82 -6.93 16.55
CA LYS A 7 27.86 -8.02 16.83
C LYS A 7 27.29 -8.59 15.55
N GLN A 8 26.98 -7.74 14.56
CA GLN A 8 26.52 -8.19 13.26
C GLN A 8 27.59 -8.98 12.51
N GLN A 9 28.84 -8.50 12.47
CA GLN A 9 29.96 -9.21 11.87
C GLN A 9 30.24 -10.55 12.55
N GLU A 10 30.12 -10.61 13.87
CA GLU A 10 30.27 -11.85 14.62
C GLU A 10 29.12 -12.84 14.36
N TYR A 11 27.89 -12.36 14.24
CA TYR A 11 26.74 -13.18 13.84
C TYR A 11 26.91 -13.73 12.42
N GLU A 12 27.26 -12.87 11.47
CA GLU A 12 27.50 -13.23 10.07
C GLU A 12 28.67 -14.23 9.89
N SER A 13 29.68 -14.15 10.76
CA SER A 13 30.81 -15.11 10.75
C SER A 13 30.40 -16.50 11.27
N LYS A 14 29.44 -16.55 12.18
CA LYS A 14 28.92 -17.80 12.77
C LYS A 14 27.84 -18.46 11.93
N HIS A 15 27.15 -17.69 11.06
CA HIS A 15 26.06 -18.14 10.21
C HIS A 15 26.33 -17.75 8.74
N PRO A 16 27.32 -18.40 8.09
CA PRO A 16 27.69 -18.07 6.71
C PRO A 16 26.57 -18.36 5.70
N GLU A 17 25.60 -19.22 6.03
CA GLU A 17 24.40 -19.49 5.25
C GLU A 17 23.41 -18.31 5.25
N ASP A 18 23.39 -17.51 6.33
CA ASP A 18 22.54 -16.31 6.45
C ASP A 18 23.20 -15.06 5.84
N ASN A 19 24.42 -15.22 5.30
CA ASN A 19 25.22 -14.11 4.79
C ASN A 19 24.73 -13.65 3.41
N LEU A 20 23.63 -12.89 3.42
CA LEU A 20 22.99 -12.30 2.23
C LEU A 20 23.93 -11.38 1.42
N THR A 21 25.03 -10.91 2.02
CA THR A 21 26.03 -10.05 1.39
C THR A 21 27.03 -10.81 0.52
N ARG A 22 27.27 -12.10 0.75
CA ARG A 22 28.25 -12.90 -0.02
C ARG A 22 27.80 -13.24 -1.44
N HIS A 23 26.47 -13.25 -1.68
CA HIS A 23 25.93 -13.58 -3.00
C HIS A 23 25.96 -12.41 -3.99
N THR A 24 26.43 -11.22 -3.59
CA THR A 24 26.45 -10.01 -4.42
C THR A 24 27.76 -9.77 -5.19
N ALA A 25 28.81 -10.51 -4.88
CA ALA A 25 30.08 -10.41 -5.61
C ALA A 25 30.03 -11.06 -7.01
N GLN A 26 29.03 -11.90 -7.28
CA GLN A 26 28.79 -12.48 -8.58
C GLN A 26 27.46 -11.94 -9.14
N GLY A 27 27.53 -11.24 -10.26
CA GLY A 27 26.43 -10.57 -10.96
C GLY A 27 25.25 -11.45 -11.37
N ASP A 28 24.63 -12.06 -10.38
CA ASP A 28 23.44 -12.90 -10.51
C ASP A 28 22.23 -12.00 -10.80
N THR A 29 21.91 -11.88 -12.08
CA THR A 29 20.66 -11.26 -12.50
C THR A 29 19.50 -12.08 -11.92
N LEU A 30 18.50 -11.40 -11.37
CA LEU A 30 17.26 -12.03 -10.92
C LEU A 30 16.70 -12.95 -12.01
N PRO A 31 16.20 -14.16 -11.66
CA PRO A 31 15.53 -15.04 -12.61
C PRO A 31 14.45 -14.28 -13.38
N ALA A 32 14.29 -14.58 -14.66
CA ALA A 32 13.34 -13.88 -15.54
C ALA A 32 11.90 -13.88 -14.99
N GLU A 33 11.49 -14.96 -14.33
CA GLU A 33 10.18 -15.08 -13.69
C GLU A 33 10.01 -14.13 -12.50
N VAL A 34 11.05 -13.95 -11.69
CA VAL A 34 11.05 -13.01 -10.55
C VAL A 34 11.01 -11.57 -11.06
N LYS A 35 11.79 -11.25 -12.10
CA LYS A 35 11.74 -9.94 -12.77
C LYS A 35 10.35 -9.63 -13.30
N LYS A 36 9.71 -10.58 -13.98
CA LYS A 36 8.36 -10.44 -14.51
C LYS A 36 7.35 -10.19 -13.38
N SER A 37 7.41 -11.00 -12.32
CA SER A 37 6.53 -10.86 -11.15
C SER A 37 6.70 -9.51 -10.46
N LEU A 38 7.94 -9.04 -10.30
CA LEU A 38 8.26 -7.73 -9.75
C LEU A 38 7.69 -6.59 -10.61
N THR A 39 7.86 -6.67 -11.93
CA THR A 39 7.33 -5.64 -12.84
C THR A 39 5.81 -5.56 -12.74
N PHE A 40 5.11 -6.69 -12.76
CA PHE A 40 3.67 -6.72 -12.58
C PHE A 40 3.24 -6.16 -11.22
N LEU A 41 3.98 -6.45 -10.16
CA LEU A 41 3.71 -5.92 -8.82
C LEU A 41 3.88 -4.40 -8.79
N LEU A 42 4.98 -3.87 -9.33
CA LEU A 42 5.25 -2.42 -9.37
C LEU A 42 4.22 -1.66 -10.21
N VAL A 43 3.85 -2.20 -11.38
CA VAL A 43 2.77 -1.63 -12.21
C VAL A 43 1.44 -1.65 -11.47
N SER A 44 1.10 -2.75 -10.79
CA SER A 44 -0.11 -2.83 -9.98
C SER A 44 -0.12 -1.79 -8.84
N ILE A 45 1.03 -1.59 -8.19
CA ILE A 45 1.21 -0.55 -7.16
C ILE A 45 0.93 0.83 -7.76
N SER A 46 1.52 1.18 -8.91
CA SER A 46 1.24 2.45 -9.57
C SER A 46 -0.25 2.64 -9.90
N LEU A 47 -0.89 1.62 -10.45
CA LEU A 47 -2.30 1.72 -10.87
C LEU A 47 -3.24 2.00 -9.69
N TRP A 48 -3.06 1.33 -8.56
CA TRP A 48 -3.93 1.60 -7.42
C TRP A 48 -3.57 2.89 -6.67
N PHE A 49 -2.30 3.34 -6.72
CA PHE A 49 -1.94 4.70 -6.28
C PHE A 49 -2.63 5.76 -7.14
N VAL A 50 -2.57 5.65 -8.48
CA VAL A 50 -3.31 6.55 -9.41
C VAL A 50 -4.80 6.56 -9.07
N GLY A 51 -5.41 5.39 -8.91
CA GLY A 51 -6.84 5.29 -8.60
C GLY A 51 -7.21 5.95 -7.27
N TYR A 52 -6.47 5.66 -6.22
CA TYR A 52 -6.71 6.26 -4.90
C TYR A 52 -6.48 7.77 -4.89
N ASN A 53 -5.36 8.23 -5.46
CA ASN A 53 -5.04 9.66 -5.48
C ASN A 53 -6.00 10.45 -6.39
N GLY A 54 -6.41 9.86 -7.51
CA GLY A 54 -7.42 10.47 -8.38
C GLY A 54 -8.73 10.72 -7.62
N VAL A 55 -9.21 9.72 -6.87
CA VAL A 55 -10.43 9.89 -6.06
C VAL A 55 -10.20 10.88 -4.92
N SER A 56 -9.14 10.74 -4.14
CA SER A 56 -8.92 11.59 -2.97
C SER A 56 -8.69 13.06 -3.33
N THR A 57 -8.04 13.34 -4.44
CA THR A 57 -7.78 14.72 -4.91
C THR A 57 -9.07 15.40 -5.40
N TRP A 58 -9.89 14.69 -6.17
CA TRP A 58 -11.07 15.28 -6.79
C TRP A 58 -12.36 15.08 -6.00
N PHE A 59 -12.32 14.29 -4.93
CA PHE A 59 -13.51 13.96 -4.16
C PHE A 59 -14.24 15.18 -3.61
N SER A 60 -13.54 16.17 -3.06
CA SER A 60 -14.18 17.37 -2.48
C SER A 60 -14.94 18.15 -3.54
N VAL A 61 -14.36 18.36 -4.71
CA VAL A 61 -14.99 19.04 -5.85
C VAL A 61 -16.20 18.25 -6.37
N TYR A 62 -16.06 16.93 -6.47
CA TYR A 62 -17.13 16.04 -6.88
C TYR A 62 -18.30 16.06 -5.90
N ALA A 63 -18.00 15.96 -4.61
CA ALA A 63 -18.99 15.95 -3.53
C ALA A 63 -19.78 17.28 -3.44
N GLU A 64 -19.11 18.41 -3.66
CA GLU A 64 -19.76 19.71 -3.71
C GLU A 64 -20.72 19.82 -4.90
N ASN A 65 -20.25 19.43 -6.10
CA ASN A 65 -21.05 19.61 -7.32
C ASN A 65 -22.19 18.58 -7.47
N ILE A 66 -22.02 17.35 -7.02
CA ILE A 66 -22.99 16.27 -7.22
C ILE A 66 -23.92 16.11 -6.02
N TRP A 67 -23.40 16.19 -4.80
CA TRP A 67 -24.20 15.98 -3.58
C TRP A 67 -24.54 17.26 -2.83
N GLY A 68 -24.09 18.45 -3.30
CA GLY A 68 -24.27 19.72 -2.59
C GLY A 68 -23.62 19.75 -1.21
N MET A 69 -22.56 18.93 -1.01
CA MET A 69 -21.84 18.87 0.26
C MET A 69 -21.06 20.15 0.49
N SER A 70 -21.00 20.61 1.74
CA SER A 70 -20.03 21.64 2.10
C SER A 70 -18.60 21.07 2.04
N LEU A 71 -17.63 21.94 1.78
CA LEU A 71 -16.21 21.57 1.81
C LEU A 71 -15.80 20.92 3.14
N GLY A 72 -16.41 21.35 4.27
CA GLY A 72 -16.19 20.75 5.58
C GLY A 72 -16.67 19.30 5.66
N GLN A 73 -17.84 18.99 5.13
CA GLN A 73 -18.36 17.62 5.07
C GLN A 73 -17.51 16.72 4.19
N ALA A 74 -17.11 17.19 3.02
CA ALA A 74 -16.24 16.45 2.12
C ALA A 74 -14.87 16.14 2.77
N ASN A 75 -14.25 17.15 3.39
CA ASN A 75 -12.99 16.96 4.10
C ASN A 75 -13.14 16.03 5.32
N THR A 76 -14.29 16.01 5.98
CA THR A 76 -14.57 15.05 7.05
C THR A 76 -14.52 13.59 6.55
N CYS A 77 -15.07 13.31 5.36
CA CYS A 77 -14.95 11.97 4.74
C CYS A 77 -13.48 11.55 4.56
N LEU A 78 -12.65 12.45 3.99
CA LEU A 78 -11.23 12.20 3.78
C LEU A 78 -10.47 12.01 5.11
N THR A 79 -10.82 12.81 6.12
CA THR A 79 -10.25 12.68 7.48
C THR A 79 -10.62 11.35 8.13
N ILE A 80 -11.85 10.89 7.98
CA ILE A 80 -12.30 9.57 8.46
C ILE A 80 -11.52 8.46 7.76
N ALA A 81 -11.31 8.54 6.43
CA ALA A 81 -10.49 7.58 5.71
C ALA A 81 -9.05 7.54 6.24
N THR A 82 -8.44 8.71 6.40
CA THR A 82 -7.06 8.82 6.92
C THR A 82 -6.95 8.30 8.35
N GLY A 83 -7.86 8.68 9.24
CA GLY A 83 -7.92 8.19 10.61
C GLY A 83 -8.14 6.68 10.67
N GLY A 84 -9.07 6.16 9.85
CA GLY A 84 -9.30 4.72 9.70
C GLY A 84 -8.06 3.97 9.24
N ALA A 85 -7.31 4.53 8.27
CA ALA A 85 -6.07 3.94 7.81
C ALA A 85 -5.01 3.88 8.92
N ILE A 86 -4.79 4.99 9.63
CA ILE A 86 -3.80 5.07 10.73
C ILE A 86 -4.10 4.04 11.82
N LEU A 87 -5.35 3.96 12.27
CA LEU A 87 -5.78 3.00 13.29
C LEU A 87 -5.67 1.55 12.81
N SER A 88 -5.78 1.32 11.51
CA SER A 88 -5.75 -0.01 10.91
C SER A 88 -4.34 -0.52 10.64
N TYR A 89 -3.31 0.31 10.62
CA TYR A 89 -1.94 -0.11 10.24
C TYR A 89 -1.42 -1.24 11.12
N ILE A 90 -1.54 -1.13 12.44
CA ILE A 90 -1.04 -2.15 13.38
C ILE A 90 -1.85 -3.45 13.28
N PRO A 91 -3.21 -3.46 13.42
CA PRO A 91 -3.97 -4.69 13.31
C PRO A 91 -3.85 -5.36 11.95
N ILE A 92 -3.81 -4.61 10.85
CA ILE A 92 -3.63 -5.17 9.52
C ILE A 92 -2.23 -5.79 9.33
N GLY A 93 -1.19 -5.17 9.86
CA GLY A 93 0.16 -5.75 9.86
C GLY A 93 0.19 -7.10 10.57
N THR A 94 -0.46 -7.20 11.72
CA THR A 94 -0.60 -8.45 12.49
C THR A 94 -1.41 -9.49 11.72
N VAL A 95 -2.55 -9.12 11.15
CA VAL A 95 -3.36 -10.02 10.32
C VAL A 95 -2.57 -10.52 9.12
N ALA A 96 -1.83 -9.64 8.44
CA ALA A 96 -1.03 -10.00 7.28
C ALA A 96 0.10 -10.99 7.59
N SER A 97 0.67 -10.93 8.80
CA SER A 97 1.68 -11.90 9.24
C SER A 97 1.12 -13.31 9.40
N HIS A 98 -0.17 -13.46 9.71
CA HIS A 98 -0.83 -14.77 9.91
C HIS A 98 -1.44 -15.32 8.62
N ILE A 99 -2.16 -14.52 7.84
CA ILE A 99 -2.88 -14.98 6.63
C ILE A 99 -2.10 -14.80 5.33
N GLY A 100 -1.01 -14.04 5.40
CA GLY A 100 -0.11 -13.75 4.29
C GLY A 100 -0.44 -12.44 3.55
N ARG A 101 0.61 -11.70 3.16
CA ARG A 101 0.52 -10.36 2.54
C ARG A 101 -0.30 -10.35 1.24
N ARG A 102 -0.15 -11.37 0.38
CA ARG A 102 -0.91 -11.47 -0.89
C ARG A 102 -2.43 -11.48 -0.67
N LYS A 103 -2.89 -12.23 0.33
CA LYS A 103 -4.32 -12.31 0.64
C LYS A 103 -4.83 -10.99 1.21
N THR A 104 -4.05 -10.35 2.09
CA THR A 104 -4.37 -9.06 2.69
C THR A 104 -4.45 -7.95 1.62
N ILE A 105 -3.51 -7.90 0.67
CA ILE A 105 -3.54 -6.94 -0.45
C ILE A 105 -4.77 -7.18 -1.33
N ARG A 106 -5.07 -8.44 -1.69
CA ARG A 106 -6.27 -8.76 -2.49
C ARG A 106 -7.55 -8.33 -1.78
N PHE A 107 -7.67 -8.62 -0.49
CA PHE A 107 -8.79 -8.14 0.32
C PHE A 107 -8.89 -6.62 0.31
N GLY A 108 -7.77 -5.92 0.56
CA GLY A 108 -7.71 -4.46 0.51
C GLY A 108 -8.13 -3.90 -0.85
N THR A 109 -7.65 -4.48 -1.95
CA THR A 109 -8.00 -4.05 -3.31
C THR A 109 -9.49 -4.24 -3.60
N LEU A 110 -10.07 -5.38 -3.23
CA LEU A 110 -11.50 -5.64 -3.40
C LEU A 110 -12.35 -4.71 -2.55
N LEU A 111 -11.94 -4.49 -1.30
CA LEU A 111 -12.63 -3.58 -0.38
C LEU A 111 -12.58 -2.13 -0.88
N LEU A 112 -11.42 -1.68 -1.38
CA LEU A 112 -11.24 -0.34 -1.94
C LEU A 112 -12.13 -0.13 -3.16
N SER A 113 -12.08 -1.07 -4.12
CA SER A 113 -12.88 -1.02 -5.34
C SER A 113 -14.38 -1.09 -5.03
N GLY A 114 -14.77 -1.94 -4.10
CA GLY A 114 -16.17 -2.07 -3.67
C GLY A 114 -16.68 -0.81 -2.98
N SER A 115 -15.86 -0.19 -2.12
CA SER A 115 -16.24 1.06 -1.43
C SER A 115 -16.40 2.23 -2.41
N PHE A 116 -15.49 2.37 -3.38
CA PHE A 116 -15.60 3.41 -4.40
C PHE A 116 -16.78 3.15 -5.36
N LEU A 117 -17.02 1.89 -5.74
CA LEU A 117 -18.19 1.52 -6.54
C LEU A 117 -19.48 1.83 -5.78
N ALA A 118 -19.57 1.48 -4.51
CA ALA A 118 -20.72 1.80 -3.67
C ALA A 118 -20.93 3.31 -3.54
N ALA A 119 -19.87 4.09 -3.33
CA ALA A 119 -19.94 5.54 -3.31
C ALA A 119 -20.44 6.09 -4.65
N PHE A 120 -19.95 5.57 -5.78
CA PHE A 120 -20.45 5.94 -7.11
C PHE A 120 -21.94 5.59 -7.29
N LEU A 121 -22.36 4.39 -6.90
CA LEU A 121 -23.77 4.00 -7.02
C LEU A 121 -24.70 4.87 -6.17
N LEU A 122 -24.22 5.37 -5.02
CA LEU A 122 -24.99 6.33 -4.22
C LEU A 122 -25.28 7.63 -4.97
N THR A 123 -24.42 8.06 -5.91
CA THR A 123 -24.70 9.24 -6.75
C THR A 123 -25.89 9.06 -7.68
N ILE A 124 -26.18 7.81 -8.03
CA ILE A 124 -27.29 7.47 -8.95
C ILE A 124 -28.61 7.32 -8.17
N VAL A 125 -28.53 6.91 -6.90
CA VAL A 125 -29.70 6.56 -6.09
C VAL A 125 -30.15 7.70 -5.18
N LEU A 126 -29.24 8.58 -4.77
CA LEU A 126 -29.49 9.64 -3.78
C LEU A 126 -29.21 11.02 -4.37
N ASP A 127 -30.16 11.92 -4.23
CA ASP A 127 -30.08 13.31 -4.70
C ASP A 127 -29.34 14.23 -3.70
N GLY A 128 -28.45 13.70 -2.87
CA GLY A 128 -27.71 14.51 -1.91
C GLY A 128 -26.82 13.72 -0.96
N PHE A 129 -26.28 14.43 0.02
CA PHE A 129 -25.41 13.84 1.02
C PHE A 129 -26.09 12.76 1.86
N SER A 130 -25.40 11.63 2.03
CA SER A 130 -25.82 10.55 2.94
C SER A 130 -24.71 10.23 3.95
N PRO A 131 -25.03 10.07 5.26
CA PRO A 131 -24.08 9.65 6.28
C PRO A 131 -23.40 8.28 5.99
N VAL A 132 -23.96 7.48 5.10
CA VAL A 132 -23.37 6.22 4.62
C VAL A 132 -21.99 6.46 4.00
N LEU A 133 -21.75 7.63 3.43
CA LEU A 133 -20.42 8.00 2.90
C LEU A 133 -19.33 7.95 3.98
N TYR A 134 -19.60 8.32 5.22
CA TYR A 134 -18.63 8.24 6.28
C TYR A 134 -18.20 6.79 6.56
N ILE A 135 -19.14 5.85 6.50
CA ILE A 135 -18.85 4.42 6.65
C ILE A 135 -18.03 3.92 5.47
N LEU A 136 -18.39 4.29 4.24
CA LEU A 136 -17.64 3.91 3.04
C LEU A 136 -16.20 4.46 3.09
N PHE A 137 -15.99 5.70 3.54
CA PHE A 137 -14.67 6.27 3.65
C PHE A 137 -13.85 5.64 4.81
N LEU A 138 -14.49 5.20 5.87
CA LEU A 138 -13.82 4.37 6.89
C LEU A 138 -13.31 3.04 6.29
N LEU A 139 -14.14 2.38 5.46
CA LEU A 139 -13.74 1.16 4.74
C LEU A 139 -12.63 1.44 3.71
N VAL A 140 -12.66 2.59 3.03
CA VAL A 140 -11.57 3.05 2.16
C VAL A 140 -10.25 3.16 2.95
N GLY A 141 -10.28 3.74 4.15
CA GLY A 141 -9.11 3.84 5.01
C GLY A 141 -8.55 2.47 5.41
N LEU A 142 -9.42 1.55 5.82
CA LEU A 142 -9.05 0.15 6.14
C LEU A 142 -8.46 -0.56 4.92
N ALA A 143 -9.07 -0.40 3.75
CA ALA A 143 -8.60 -0.96 2.50
C ALA A 143 -7.22 -0.42 2.11
N TRP A 144 -7.03 0.90 2.21
CA TRP A 144 -5.76 1.57 1.97
C TRP A 144 -4.65 1.04 2.88
N ALA A 145 -4.92 0.92 4.20
CA ALA A 145 -3.99 0.33 5.15
C ALA A 145 -3.59 -1.10 4.76
N SER A 146 -4.58 -1.92 4.35
CA SER A 146 -4.37 -3.32 3.94
C SER A 146 -3.41 -3.46 2.77
N ILE A 147 -3.45 -2.51 1.83
CA ILE A 147 -2.57 -2.49 0.67
C ILE A 147 -1.21 -1.90 1.04
N ASN A 148 -1.20 -0.71 1.62
CA ASN A 148 0.00 0.11 1.82
C ASN A 148 1.02 -0.55 2.75
N VAL A 149 0.58 -1.07 3.91
CA VAL A 149 1.46 -1.74 4.89
C VAL A 149 2.13 -2.99 4.30
N ASN A 150 1.50 -3.64 3.34
CA ASN A 150 1.97 -4.92 2.82
C ASN A 150 2.72 -4.81 1.48
N SER A 151 2.57 -3.71 0.74
CA SER A 151 3.11 -3.56 -0.61
C SER A 151 4.63 -3.42 -0.63
N LEU A 152 5.22 -2.53 0.17
CA LEU A 152 6.67 -2.36 0.25
C LEU A 152 7.38 -3.63 0.77
N PRO A 153 6.97 -4.23 1.90
CA PRO A 153 7.58 -5.49 2.34
C PRO A 153 7.49 -6.60 1.29
N MET A 154 6.39 -6.69 0.54
CA MET A 154 6.25 -7.69 -0.52
C MET A 154 7.24 -7.47 -1.67
N VAL A 155 7.57 -6.23 -2.02
CA VAL A 155 8.60 -5.90 -3.00
C VAL A 155 9.99 -6.27 -2.48
N VAL A 156 10.27 -5.93 -1.22
CA VAL A 156 11.57 -6.18 -0.58
C VAL A 156 11.82 -7.68 -0.37
N GLU A 157 10.79 -8.47 -0.06
CA GLU A 157 10.90 -9.93 0.06
C GLU A 157 11.26 -10.65 -1.26
N MET A 158 11.10 -9.97 -2.40
CA MET A 158 11.47 -10.52 -3.71
C MET A 158 12.94 -10.28 -4.07
N CYS A 159 13.67 -9.50 -3.31
CA CYS A 159 15.07 -9.15 -3.58
C CYS A 159 16.04 -9.88 -2.64
N LYS A 160 17.30 -9.94 -3.05
CA LYS A 160 18.41 -10.37 -2.20
C LYS A 160 18.80 -9.21 -1.26
N GLY A 161 19.28 -9.51 -0.05
CA GLY A 161 19.49 -8.51 1.01
C GLY A 161 20.32 -7.28 0.62
N SER A 162 21.32 -7.44 -0.27
CA SER A 162 22.15 -6.35 -0.78
C SER A 162 21.44 -5.42 -1.78
N GLU A 163 20.30 -5.84 -2.35
CA GLU A 163 19.54 -5.06 -3.31
C GLU A 163 18.33 -4.34 -2.69
N VAL A 164 18.11 -4.47 -1.37
CA VAL A 164 16.96 -3.86 -0.65
C VAL A 164 16.82 -2.36 -0.96
N GLY A 165 17.93 -1.62 -0.95
CA GLY A 165 17.90 -0.19 -1.27
C GLY A 165 17.42 0.11 -2.69
N LYS A 166 17.87 -0.68 -3.67
CA LYS A 166 17.45 -0.55 -5.08
C LYS A 166 15.96 -0.84 -5.24
N PHE A 167 15.46 -1.91 -4.62
CA PHE A 167 14.03 -2.29 -4.74
C PHE A 167 13.12 -1.34 -3.97
N THR A 168 13.57 -0.83 -2.84
CA THR A 168 12.90 0.25 -2.12
C THR A 168 12.83 1.52 -2.98
N GLY A 169 13.93 1.88 -3.64
CA GLY A 169 13.96 3.00 -4.58
C GLY A 169 12.99 2.82 -5.75
N LEU A 170 12.95 1.61 -6.35
CA LEU A 170 11.98 1.28 -7.40
C LEU A 170 10.54 1.39 -6.91
N TYR A 171 10.23 0.84 -5.74
CA TYR A 171 8.90 0.96 -5.13
C TYR A 171 8.47 2.42 -5.00
N TYR A 172 9.33 3.28 -4.44
CA TYR A 172 9.01 4.70 -4.29
C TYR A 172 8.93 5.42 -5.63
N THR A 173 9.78 5.09 -6.60
CA THR A 173 9.67 5.66 -7.94
C THR A 173 8.30 5.39 -8.55
N PHE A 174 7.84 4.13 -8.53
CA PHE A 174 6.53 3.76 -9.09
C PHE A 174 5.35 4.31 -8.29
N SER A 175 5.42 4.34 -6.96
CA SER A 175 4.34 4.85 -6.11
C SER A 175 4.24 6.37 -6.15
N MET A 176 5.36 7.09 -6.08
CA MET A 176 5.36 8.55 -6.10
C MET A 176 5.08 9.14 -7.49
N SER A 177 5.52 8.48 -8.58
CA SER A 177 5.16 8.90 -9.94
C SER A 177 3.67 8.77 -10.23
N ALA A 178 2.95 8.02 -9.41
CA ALA A 178 1.52 7.76 -9.54
C ALA A 178 0.66 8.66 -8.62
N GLN A 179 1.27 9.57 -7.87
CA GLN A 179 0.60 10.57 -7.02
C GLN A 179 0.43 11.91 -7.73
#